data_507fc2d32c0a496fdec34eefa580a2c8
#
_entry.id   507fc2d32c0a496fdec34eefa580a2c8
#
_cell.length_a   1.000
_cell.length_b   1.000
_cell.length_c   1.000
_cell.angle_alpha   90.00
_cell.angle_beta   90.00
_cell.angle_gamma   90.00
#
_symmetry.space_group_name_H-M   'P 1'
#
loop_
_entity.id
_entity.type
_entity.pdbx_description
1 polymer ?
#
loop_
_entity_poly.entity_id
_entity_poly.type
_entity_poly.pdbx_seq_one_letter_code
_entity_poly.pdbx_strand_id
1 'polypeptide(L)'
;MRTRFLKVSLLCVLFATGVFVTGCSDDNKYADVDGEAPVAVLKADHIQSGAGHDFTIEGTLTDADGISAIKLECADLYLNKTIDLIDIYGAPQTSYDLSYKFSLAKDEVGEQFTVKVTVIDVGGRETSQDVLITMDGDFENPVFAVAPEDGSLVAMLLRDGSVDPYDMQLQLTDDRALKSLYLDIEGAAGYEDVVIDIDSVPSFTYTWKIELPAEKKDYPATIVVTDYAEKTDTVRCTISVTDVVDFEKMYLADVATDAELNSDVFGVPMLVNHVGEYQYEALYYNAKSGTEIYFLPQNTSFSPICYGLDPANNERLTDNPSLAEPIVLDQANVYYLNSAKL
;
A
#
# COMPACT_ATOMS: atom_id res chain seq x y z
N MET A 1 -18.66 -20.04 -75.10
CA MET A 1 -18.00 -19.52 -76.32
C MET A 1 -16.54 -19.32 -75.99
N ARG A 2 -15.67 -20.20 -76.35
CA ARG A 2 -14.77 -20.18 -77.52
C ARG A 2 -13.97 -18.86 -77.47
N THR A 3 -12.66 -18.79 -77.54
CA THR A 3 -11.56 -19.56 -78.15
C THR A 3 -10.23 -19.01 -77.60
N ARG A 4 -9.24 -19.75 -77.21
CA ARG A 4 -8.14 -20.40 -77.94
C ARG A 4 -7.01 -19.50 -78.46
N PHE A 5 -5.81 -19.96 -78.11
CA PHE A 5 -4.51 -20.02 -78.81
C PHE A 5 -3.56 -18.79 -78.61
N LEU A 6 -2.27 -18.87 -78.53
CA LEU A 6 -1.30 -19.83 -79.09
C LEU A 6 0.08 -19.60 -78.40
N LYS A 7 0.85 -20.65 -78.37
CA LYS A 7 2.27 -20.72 -77.97
C LYS A 7 3.14 -19.96 -79.01
N VAL A 8 4.25 -19.36 -78.52
CA VAL A 8 5.50 -19.42 -79.29
C VAL A 8 6.68 -19.53 -78.32
N SER A 9 7.43 -20.60 -78.51
CA SER A 9 8.74 -20.87 -77.98
C SER A 9 9.78 -20.13 -78.82
N LEU A 10 10.74 -19.49 -78.19
CA LEU A 10 12.00 -19.20 -78.85
C LEU A 10 13.16 -19.31 -77.89
N LEU A 11 13.95 -20.32 -78.10
CA LEU A 11 15.21 -20.64 -77.47
C LEU A 11 16.30 -19.76 -78.11
N CYS A 12 16.98 -18.94 -77.30
CA CYS A 12 18.26 -18.37 -77.68
C CYS A 12 19.26 -18.58 -76.56
N VAL A 13 20.12 -19.50 -76.77
CA VAL A 13 21.35 -19.72 -76.05
C VAL A 13 22.36 -18.67 -76.53
N LEU A 14 22.85 -17.83 -75.62
CA LEU A 14 24.06 -17.02 -75.82
C LEU A 14 24.94 -17.09 -74.62
N PHE A 15 26.05 -17.78 -74.77
CA PHE A 15 27.20 -17.77 -73.86
C PHE A 15 27.75 -16.34 -73.75
N ALA A 16 27.77 -15.76 -72.55
CA ALA A 16 28.62 -14.64 -72.27
C ALA A 16 29.35 -14.90 -70.94
N THR A 17 30.60 -15.02 -71.05
CA THR A 17 31.61 -15.21 -70.05
C THR A 17 31.46 -14.27 -68.89
N GLY A 18 31.26 -14.84 -67.69
CA GLY A 18 31.16 -14.12 -66.48
C GLY A 18 32.45 -13.46 -66.05
N VAL A 19 32.34 -12.25 -65.64
CA VAL A 19 33.29 -11.64 -64.74
C VAL A 19 32.72 -11.85 -63.33
N PHE A 20 33.31 -12.78 -62.59
CA PHE A 20 33.14 -12.84 -61.15
C PHE A 20 33.75 -11.61 -60.57
N VAL A 21 32.99 -10.56 -60.33
CA VAL A 21 33.33 -9.53 -59.32
C VAL A 21 32.92 -10.14 -57.99
N THR A 22 33.82 -10.84 -57.36
CA THR A 22 33.78 -11.05 -55.90
C THR A 22 34.06 -9.69 -55.24
N GLY A 23 33.06 -8.86 -55.21
CA GLY A 23 33.07 -7.69 -54.35
C GLY A 23 32.57 -8.10 -52.99
N CYS A 24 33.26 -8.91 -52.27
CA CYS A 24 33.24 -8.90 -50.82
C CYS A 24 34.13 -7.74 -50.40
N SER A 25 33.56 -6.58 -50.30
CA SER A 25 34.08 -5.60 -49.31
C SER A 25 33.33 -5.86 -48.02
N ASP A 26 33.72 -6.90 -47.34
CA ASP A 26 33.56 -6.98 -45.90
C ASP A 26 34.57 -6.00 -45.32
N ASP A 27 34.20 -4.73 -45.39
CA ASP A 27 34.86 -3.70 -44.61
C ASP A 27 34.39 -3.82 -43.15
N ASN A 28 34.61 -5.00 -42.54
CA ASN A 28 34.57 -5.13 -41.10
C ASN A 28 35.72 -4.28 -40.56
N LYS A 29 35.37 -3.07 -40.14
CA LYS A 29 36.28 -2.08 -39.56
C LYS A 29 36.92 -2.60 -38.27
N TYR A 30 36.34 -3.61 -37.67
CA TYR A 30 36.76 -4.19 -36.39
C TYR A 30 37.19 -5.65 -36.59
N ALA A 31 38.19 -6.05 -35.81
CA ALA A 31 38.76 -7.40 -35.90
C ALA A 31 37.81 -8.44 -35.28
N ASP A 32 37.69 -9.61 -35.94
CA ASP A 32 37.05 -10.79 -35.40
C ASP A 32 38.10 -11.51 -34.52
N VAL A 33 37.93 -11.54 -33.21
CA VAL A 33 38.91 -12.01 -32.23
C VAL A 33 38.72 -13.49 -31.90
N ASP A 34 37.50 -13.90 -31.53
CA ASP A 34 37.18 -15.29 -31.18
C ASP A 34 36.06 -15.91 -32.03
N GLY A 35 35.25 -15.11 -32.72
CA GLY A 35 34.18 -15.60 -33.59
C GLY A 35 33.01 -16.20 -32.84
N GLU A 36 32.91 -15.99 -31.55
CA GLU A 36 31.82 -16.46 -30.71
C GLU A 36 30.69 -15.40 -30.63
N ALA A 37 29.51 -15.81 -30.23
CA ALA A 37 28.38 -14.88 -29.98
C ALA A 37 28.53 -14.22 -28.62
N PRO A 38 28.02 -12.99 -28.45
CA PRO A 38 28.10 -12.25 -27.19
C PRO A 38 27.42 -12.99 -26.03
N VAL A 39 27.92 -12.77 -24.81
CA VAL A 39 27.36 -13.32 -23.58
C VAL A 39 26.54 -12.23 -22.89
N ALA A 40 25.30 -12.54 -22.57
CA ALA A 40 24.42 -11.69 -21.79
C ALA A 40 24.11 -12.36 -20.43
N VAL A 41 24.38 -11.65 -19.33
CA VAL A 41 24.01 -12.06 -17.98
C VAL A 41 23.09 -11.00 -17.40
N LEU A 42 21.78 -11.20 -17.55
CA LEU A 42 20.78 -10.32 -16.97
C LEU A 42 20.65 -10.59 -15.46
N LYS A 43 20.38 -9.55 -14.68
CA LYS A 43 20.18 -9.65 -13.22
C LYS A 43 18.90 -10.38 -12.86
N ALA A 44 17.87 -10.29 -13.70
CA ALA A 44 16.57 -10.96 -13.52
C ALA A 44 15.99 -11.37 -14.88
N ASP A 45 15.35 -12.50 -14.92
CA ASP A 45 14.53 -13.00 -16.02
C ASP A 45 13.04 -12.74 -15.82
N HIS A 46 12.66 -12.29 -14.61
CA HIS A 46 11.32 -11.88 -14.22
C HIS A 46 11.38 -10.61 -13.38
N ILE A 47 10.54 -9.63 -13.72
CA ILE A 47 10.39 -8.35 -13.04
C ILE A 47 8.90 -8.09 -12.78
N GLN A 48 8.53 -7.82 -11.54
CA GLN A 48 7.20 -7.36 -11.19
C GLN A 48 7.11 -5.84 -11.37
N SER A 49 6.03 -5.37 -11.99
CA SER A 49 5.73 -3.96 -12.20
C SER A 49 4.22 -3.72 -12.11
N GLY A 50 3.75 -2.55 -12.54
CA GLY A 50 2.35 -2.18 -12.51
C GLY A 50 2.05 -1.00 -13.44
N ALA A 51 0.78 -0.76 -13.75
CA ALA A 51 0.36 0.36 -14.57
C ALA A 51 0.81 1.69 -13.97
N GLY A 52 1.48 2.52 -14.76
CA GLY A 52 2.04 3.80 -14.31
C GLY A 52 3.36 3.70 -13.55
N HIS A 53 3.90 2.50 -13.37
CA HIS A 53 5.19 2.27 -12.72
C HIS A 53 6.28 1.95 -13.73
N ASP A 54 7.51 2.05 -13.26
CA ASP A 54 8.69 1.77 -14.08
C ASP A 54 9.22 0.37 -13.80
N PHE A 55 9.88 -0.21 -14.81
CA PHE A 55 10.77 -1.34 -14.57
C PHE A 55 12.13 -1.06 -15.19
N THR A 56 13.18 -1.74 -14.68
CA THR A 56 14.54 -1.58 -15.19
C THR A 56 15.11 -2.95 -15.53
N ILE A 57 15.58 -3.12 -16.77
CA ILE A 57 16.31 -4.30 -17.21
C ILE A 57 17.79 -4.01 -17.02
N GLU A 58 18.44 -4.83 -16.22
CA GLU A 58 19.85 -4.69 -15.88
C GLU A 58 20.61 -5.97 -16.15
N GLY A 59 21.89 -5.83 -16.50
CA GLY A 59 22.76 -6.97 -16.72
C GLY A 59 24.15 -6.56 -17.17
N THR A 60 25.06 -7.52 -17.20
CA THR A 60 26.41 -7.36 -17.75
C THR A 60 26.51 -8.14 -19.06
N LEU A 61 26.91 -7.44 -20.10
CA LEU A 61 27.06 -7.97 -21.45
C LEU A 61 28.54 -7.97 -21.80
N THR A 62 29.05 -9.06 -22.37
CA THR A 62 30.48 -9.20 -22.71
C THR A 62 30.68 -9.89 -24.05
N ASP A 63 31.69 -9.47 -24.77
CA ASP A 63 32.09 -10.05 -26.04
C ASP A 63 33.56 -9.69 -26.37
N ALA A 64 34.38 -10.66 -26.83
CA ALA A 64 35.78 -10.40 -27.10
C ALA A 64 35.98 -9.62 -28.42
N ASP A 65 35.09 -9.81 -29.40
CA ASP A 65 35.12 -9.07 -30.67
C ASP A 65 34.58 -7.64 -30.48
N GLY A 66 33.73 -7.48 -29.47
CA GLY A 66 33.07 -6.25 -29.07
C GLY A 66 31.64 -6.16 -29.50
N ILE A 67 30.81 -5.74 -28.57
CA ILE A 67 29.36 -5.52 -28.73
C ILE A 67 29.16 -4.26 -29.56
N SER A 68 28.41 -4.38 -30.67
CA SER A 68 28.05 -3.28 -31.55
C SER A 68 26.74 -2.61 -31.12
N ALA A 69 25.72 -3.40 -30.79
CA ALA A 69 24.40 -2.89 -30.44
C ALA A 69 23.64 -3.82 -29.49
N ILE A 70 22.65 -3.23 -28.79
CA ILE A 70 21.70 -3.93 -27.94
C ILE A 70 20.30 -3.54 -28.40
N LYS A 71 19.41 -4.51 -28.58
CA LYS A 71 17.99 -4.27 -28.90
C LYS A 71 17.11 -4.71 -27.74
N LEU A 72 16.12 -3.92 -27.41
CA LEU A 72 15.06 -4.26 -26.47
C LEU A 72 13.73 -4.14 -27.21
N GLU A 73 12.99 -5.24 -27.29
CA GLU A 73 11.79 -5.32 -28.10
C GLU A 73 10.63 -5.96 -27.32
N CYS A 74 9.48 -5.29 -27.34
CA CYS A 74 8.19 -5.83 -26.90
C CYS A 74 7.09 -5.13 -27.67
N ALA A 75 6.42 -5.86 -28.58
CA ALA A 75 5.42 -5.27 -29.45
C ALA A 75 4.20 -4.75 -28.67
N ASP A 76 3.78 -5.46 -27.64
CA ASP A 76 2.62 -5.12 -26.83
C ASP A 76 2.83 -3.82 -26.03
N LEU A 77 4.07 -3.51 -25.67
CA LEU A 77 4.46 -2.26 -25.01
C LEU A 77 4.93 -1.17 -26.00
N TYR A 78 4.82 -1.42 -27.30
CA TYR A 78 5.40 -0.54 -28.34
C TYR A 78 6.88 -0.25 -28.10
N LEU A 79 7.59 -1.12 -27.38
CA LEU A 79 9.01 -1.00 -27.13
C LEU A 79 9.78 -1.57 -28.33
N ASN A 80 10.55 -0.70 -28.98
CA ASN A 80 11.53 -1.05 -29.99
C ASN A 80 12.72 -0.10 -29.85
N LYS A 81 13.65 -0.48 -28.98
CA LYS A 81 14.81 0.35 -28.64
C LYS A 81 16.09 -0.32 -29.10
N THR A 82 16.87 0.39 -29.88
CA THR A 82 18.25 0.01 -30.18
C THR A 82 19.19 0.98 -29.48
N ILE A 83 20.18 0.42 -28.79
CA ILE A 83 21.31 1.12 -28.18
C ILE A 83 22.52 0.76 -29.02
N ASP A 84 22.96 1.68 -29.89
CA ASP A 84 24.13 1.50 -30.73
C ASP A 84 25.37 1.96 -29.95
N LEU A 85 26.19 0.99 -29.55
CA LEU A 85 27.38 1.26 -28.73
C LEU A 85 28.49 1.90 -29.54
N ILE A 86 28.54 1.60 -30.82
CA ILE A 86 29.55 2.21 -31.72
C ILE A 86 29.24 3.70 -31.94
N ASP A 87 27.97 4.04 -32.13
CA ASP A 87 27.54 5.44 -32.23
C ASP A 87 27.78 6.23 -30.94
N ILE A 88 27.56 5.59 -29.79
CA ILE A 88 27.69 6.24 -28.48
C ILE A 88 29.17 6.42 -28.08
N TYR A 89 29.99 5.39 -28.26
CA TYR A 89 31.37 5.37 -27.77
C TYR A 89 32.44 5.51 -28.85
N GLY A 90 32.05 5.51 -30.12
CA GLY A 90 32.97 5.57 -31.26
C GLY A 90 33.70 4.24 -31.57
N ALA A 91 33.44 3.21 -30.77
CA ALA A 91 34.01 1.86 -30.90
C ALA A 91 33.12 0.83 -30.21
N PRO A 92 33.16 -0.47 -30.64
CA PRO A 92 32.46 -1.53 -29.95
C PRO A 92 32.99 -1.70 -28.52
N GLN A 93 32.18 -2.23 -27.64
CA GLN A 93 32.52 -2.39 -26.22
C GLN A 93 32.72 -3.89 -25.89
N THR A 94 33.82 -4.27 -25.34
CA THR A 94 34.09 -5.67 -24.90
C THR A 94 33.30 -6.02 -23.63
N SER A 95 32.83 -5.03 -22.90
CA SER A 95 31.95 -5.18 -21.75
C SER A 95 31.01 -3.96 -21.65
N TYR A 96 29.75 -4.19 -21.32
CA TYR A 96 28.75 -3.15 -21.14
C TYR A 96 27.77 -3.52 -20.02
N ASP A 97 27.62 -2.62 -19.05
CA ASP A 97 26.61 -2.77 -18.02
C ASP A 97 25.31 -2.14 -18.50
N LEU A 98 24.36 -3.00 -18.86
CA LEU A 98 23.02 -2.60 -19.29
C LEU A 98 22.22 -2.13 -18.06
N SER A 99 21.63 -0.96 -18.15
CA SER A 99 20.59 -0.48 -17.25
C SER A 99 19.58 0.32 -18.10
N TYR A 100 18.48 -0.32 -18.44
CA TYR A 100 17.45 0.26 -19.27
C TYR A 100 16.15 0.36 -18.52
N LYS A 101 15.72 1.60 -18.25
CA LYS A 101 14.48 1.93 -17.56
C LYS A 101 13.36 2.15 -18.58
N PHE A 102 12.21 1.53 -18.36
CA PHE A 102 11.00 1.69 -19.14
C PHE A 102 9.83 2.06 -18.25
N SER A 103 9.02 3.04 -18.67
CA SER A 103 7.83 3.50 -17.92
C SER A 103 6.59 2.92 -18.56
N LEU A 104 5.81 2.17 -17.78
CA LEU A 104 4.51 1.65 -18.21
C LEU A 104 3.45 2.76 -18.22
N ALA A 105 2.54 2.70 -19.15
CA ALA A 105 1.41 3.64 -19.19
C ALA A 105 0.50 3.45 -17.97
N LYS A 106 -0.14 4.53 -17.50
CA LYS A 106 -1.07 4.46 -16.36
C LYS A 106 -2.34 3.65 -16.67
N ASP A 107 -2.68 3.53 -17.93
CA ASP A 107 -3.82 2.80 -18.46
C ASP A 107 -3.42 1.47 -19.12
N GLU A 108 -2.20 0.97 -18.82
CA GLU A 108 -1.76 -0.33 -19.31
C GLU A 108 -2.63 -1.44 -18.74
N VAL A 109 -3.13 -2.33 -19.63
CA VAL A 109 -4.13 -3.35 -19.29
C VAL A 109 -3.64 -4.80 -19.45
N GLY A 110 -2.38 -4.99 -19.85
CA GLY A 110 -1.80 -6.33 -19.94
C GLY A 110 -1.57 -6.95 -18.57
N GLU A 111 -1.67 -8.27 -18.45
CA GLU A 111 -1.31 -9.00 -17.22
C GLU A 111 0.19 -9.29 -17.15
N GLN A 112 0.81 -9.50 -18.32
CA GLN A 112 2.24 -9.77 -18.45
C GLN A 112 2.74 -9.40 -19.83
N PHE A 113 4.02 -9.10 -19.92
CA PHE A 113 4.74 -8.76 -21.15
C PHE A 113 6.07 -9.49 -21.20
N THR A 114 6.56 -9.78 -22.40
CA THR A 114 7.89 -10.35 -22.59
C THR A 114 8.75 -9.36 -23.36
N VAL A 115 9.81 -8.89 -22.73
CA VAL A 115 10.81 -8.03 -23.36
C VAL A 115 11.97 -8.91 -23.83
N LYS A 116 12.18 -8.94 -25.14
CA LYS A 116 13.34 -9.60 -25.73
C LYS A 116 14.54 -8.66 -25.73
N VAL A 117 15.61 -9.09 -25.10
CA VAL A 117 16.91 -8.39 -25.10
C VAL A 117 17.83 -9.14 -26.04
N THR A 118 18.29 -8.49 -27.11
CA THR A 118 19.22 -9.05 -28.08
C THR A 118 20.51 -8.25 -28.06
N VAL A 119 21.62 -8.92 -27.87
CA VAL A 119 22.98 -8.35 -27.91
C VAL A 119 23.63 -8.76 -29.21
N ILE A 120 24.23 -7.82 -29.93
CA ILE A 120 24.80 -8.00 -31.25
C ILE A 120 26.27 -7.60 -31.21
N ASP A 121 27.16 -8.45 -31.68
CA ASP A 121 28.58 -8.16 -31.83
C ASP A 121 28.92 -7.42 -33.14
N VAL A 122 30.18 -7.12 -33.37
CA VAL A 122 30.66 -6.49 -34.61
C VAL A 122 30.61 -7.42 -35.81
N GLY A 123 30.61 -8.74 -35.60
CA GLY A 123 30.47 -9.77 -36.64
C GLY A 123 29.01 -10.05 -37.04
N GLY A 124 28.05 -9.42 -36.32
CA GLY A 124 26.61 -9.63 -36.55
C GLY A 124 26.05 -10.88 -35.90
N ARG A 125 26.79 -11.53 -34.97
CA ARG A 125 26.31 -12.67 -34.19
C ARG A 125 25.45 -12.13 -33.03
N GLU A 126 24.43 -12.87 -32.67
CA GLU A 126 23.41 -12.40 -31.73
C GLU A 126 23.22 -13.40 -30.58
N THR A 127 23.03 -12.87 -29.38
CA THR A 127 22.47 -13.62 -28.24
C THR A 127 21.24 -12.91 -27.75
N SER A 128 20.17 -13.67 -27.52
CA SER A 128 18.90 -13.12 -27.03
C SER A 128 18.48 -13.78 -25.71
N GLN A 129 17.92 -12.98 -24.82
CA GLN A 129 17.25 -13.42 -23.61
C GLN A 129 15.89 -12.73 -23.47
N ASP A 130 14.93 -13.44 -22.94
CA ASP A 130 13.60 -12.91 -22.67
C ASP A 130 13.50 -12.54 -21.19
N VAL A 131 12.91 -11.39 -20.88
CA VAL A 131 12.58 -10.93 -19.54
C VAL A 131 11.06 -10.84 -19.43
N LEU A 132 10.49 -11.61 -18.53
CA LEU A 132 9.06 -11.56 -18.20
C LEU A 132 8.77 -10.37 -17.31
N ILE A 133 7.85 -9.51 -17.69
CA ILE A 133 7.33 -8.42 -16.88
C ILE A 133 5.90 -8.79 -16.49
N THR A 134 5.62 -8.88 -15.19
CA THR A 134 4.26 -9.13 -14.69
C THR A 134 3.69 -7.88 -14.03
N MET A 135 2.36 -7.71 -14.12
CA MET A 135 1.64 -6.52 -13.65
C MET A 135 1.08 -6.71 -12.23
N ASP A 136 1.74 -7.53 -11.44
CA ASP A 136 1.37 -7.90 -10.09
C ASP A 136 2.29 -7.28 -9.01
N GLY A 137 3.08 -6.28 -9.38
CA GLY A 137 3.91 -5.53 -8.45
C GLY A 137 3.05 -4.83 -7.39
N ASP A 138 3.55 -4.82 -6.18
CA ASP A 138 2.95 -4.15 -5.04
C ASP A 138 3.69 -2.84 -4.78
N PHE A 139 2.99 -1.70 -4.86
CA PHE A 139 3.58 -0.35 -4.77
C PHE A 139 2.99 0.50 -3.66
N GLU A 140 1.81 0.16 -3.16
CA GLU A 140 1.16 0.87 -2.07
C GLU A 140 1.60 0.31 -0.72
N ASN A 141 1.53 1.12 0.32
CA ASN A 141 1.74 0.65 1.68
C ASN A 141 0.43 0.13 2.26
N PRO A 142 0.47 -0.87 3.14
CA PRO A 142 -0.69 -1.22 3.93
C PRO A 142 -1.11 -0.01 4.78
N VAL A 143 -2.41 0.09 5.11
CA VAL A 143 -2.95 1.21 5.90
C VAL A 143 -3.85 0.73 7.01
N PHE A 144 -3.89 1.49 8.10
CA PHE A 144 -4.87 1.33 9.17
C PHE A 144 -6.16 2.07 8.78
N ALA A 145 -7.20 1.31 8.42
CA ALA A 145 -8.54 1.87 8.19
C ALA A 145 -9.25 2.22 9.51
N VAL A 146 -8.97 1.45 10.58
CA VAL A 146 -9.39 1.73 11.95
C VAL A 146 -8.21 1.45 12.87
N ALA A 147 -7.78 2.45 13.61
CA ALA A 147 -6.76 2.39 14.66
C ALA A 147 -6.85 3.66 15.52
N PRO A 148 -6.17 3.73 16.69
CA PRO A 148 -5.93 4.99 17.38
C PRO A 148 -5.23 5.99 16.46
N GLU A 149 -5.49 7.28 16.64
CA GLU A 149 -4.70 8.31 15.96
C GLU A 149 -3.23 8.24 16.40
N ASP A 150 -2.30 8.45 15.47
CA ASP A 150 -0.88 8.47 15.80
C ASP A 150 -0.56 9.60 16.78
N GLY A 151 0.15 9.26 17.87
CA GLY A 151 0.43 10.17 18.98
C GLY A 151 -0.74 10.40 19.94
N SER A 152 -1.87 9.71 19.79
CA SER A 152 -3.03 9.85 20.67
C SER A 152 -2.81 9.21 22.04
N LEU A 153 -3.68 9.61 23.00
CA LEU A 153 -3.75 9.03 24.34
C LEU A 153 -5.03 8.20 24.45
N VAL A 154 -4.89 6.94 24.86
CA VAL A 154 -5.98 6.01 25.18
C VAL A 154 -6.04 5.87 26.69
N ALA A 155 -7.14 6.30 27.32
CA ALA A 155 -7.27 6.21 28.77
C ALA A 155 -7.88 4.85 29.17
N MET A 156 -7.25 4.19 30.16
CA MET A 156 -7.81 3.05 30.88
C MET A 156 -8.03 3.46 32.34
N LEU A 157 -9.26 3.40 32.81
CA LEU A 157 -9.60 3.94 34.12
C LEU A 157 -9.38 2.92 35.24
N LEU A 158 -8.62 3.38 36.27
CA LEU A 158 -8.42 2.63 37.50
C LEU A 158 -9.65 2.83 38.40
N ARG A 159 -10.42 1.77 38.65
CA ARG A 159 -11.61 1.75 39.48
C ARG A 159 -11.45 0.71 40.60
N ASP A 160 -11.63 1.08 41.83
CA ASP A 160 -11.58 0.17 42.97
C ASP A 160 -10.34 -0.76 43.02
N GLY A 161 -9.18 -0.26 42.52
CA GLY A 161 -7.93 -1.02 42.48
C GLY A 161 -7.81 -2.04 41.33
N SER A 162 -8.70 -1.96 40.36
CA SER A 162 -8.64 -2.74 39.12
C SER A 162 -8.75 -1.84 37.88
N VAL A 163 -8.29 -2.33 36.76
CA VAL A 163 -8.42 -1.70 35.44
C VAL A 163 -9.21 -2.67 34.56
N ASP A 164 -10.30 -2.20 33.97
CA ASP A 164 -11.05 -3.01 33.03
C ASP A 164 -10.24 -3.24 31.76
N PRO A 165 -10.28 -4.45 31.15
CA PRO A 165 -9.64 -4.68 29.86
C PRO A 165 -10.12 -3.71 28.78
N TYR A 166 -9.21 -3.27 27.94
CA TYR A 166 -9.51 -2.39 26.82
C TYR A 166 -9.47 -3.16 25.50
N ASP A 167 -10.56 -3.18 24.77
CA ASP A 167 -10.66 -3.86 23.49
C ASP A 167 -10.41 -2.84 22.34
N MET A 168 -9.14 -2.74 21.91
CA MET A 168 -8.75 -1.87 20.80
C MET A 168 -9.12 -2.52 19.46
N GLN A 169 -9.97 -1.84 18.68
CA GLN A 169 -10.36 -2.29 17.35
C GLN A 169 -9.34 -1.84 16.33
N LEU A 170 -8.85 -2.78 15.53
CA LEU A 170 -7.90 -2.53 14.44
C LEU A 170 -8.50 -3.08 13.14
N GLN A 171 -8.55 -2.26 12.10
CA GLN A 171 -8.88 -2.68 10.75
C GLN A 171 -7.76 -2.27 9.81
N LEU A 172 -7.23 -3.25 9.09
CA LEU A 172 -6.09 -3.14 8.20
C LEU A 172 -6.56 -3.39 6.79
N THR A 173 -6.02 -2.65 5.84
CA THR A 173 -6.26 -2.87 4.41
C THR A 173 -4.98 -2.69 3.61
N ASP A 174 -4.91 -3.40 2.50
CA ASP A 174 -3.83 -3.35 1.53
C ASP A 174 -4.39 -3.61 0.13
N ASP A 175 -3.79 -3.07 -0.92
CA ASP A 175 -4.26 -3.28 -2.28
C ASP A 175 -3.91 -4.68 -2.83
N ARG A 176 -2.99 -5.39 -2.16
CA ARG A 176 -2.56 -6.74 -2.51
C ARG A 176 -2.78 -7.73 -1.37
N ALA A 177 -1.89 -7.79 -0.41
CA ALA A 177 -1.94 -8.82 0.62
C ALA A 177 -1.20 -8.43 1.89
N LEU A 178 -1.92 -8.39 2.99
CA LEU A 178 -1.38 -8.23 4.34
C LEU A 178 -0.61 -9.49 4.77
N LYS A 179 0.54 -9.29 5.45
CA LYS A 179 1.41 -10.36 5.94
C LYS A 179 1.35 -10.53 7.44
N SER A 180 1.50 -9.44 8.20
CA SER A 180 1.55 -9.52 9.65
C SER A 180 1.13 -8.23 10.35
N LEU A 181 0.68 -8.38 11.60
CA LEU A 181 0.41 -7.31 12.54
C LEU A 181 1.30 -7.50 13.77
N TYR A 182 2.14 -6.52 14.08
CA TYR A 182 2.97 -6.47 15.29
C TYR A 182 2.34 -5.53 16.30
N LEU A 183 2.28 -5.97 17.56
CA LEU A 183 1.70 -5.25 18.69
C LEU A 183 2.67 -5.27 19.85
N ASP A 184 2.98 -4.09 20.39
CA ASP A 184 3.86 -3.94 21.55
C ASP A 184 3.31 -2.88 22.53
N ILE A 185 3.49 -3.12 23.83
CA ILE A 185 3.25 -2.15 24.91
C ILE A 185 4.49 -2.10 25.78
N GLU A 186 5.24 -1.01 25.67
CA GLU A 186 6.50 -0.85 26.36
C GLU A 186 6.31 -0.70 27.88
N GLY A 187 7.07 -1.49 28.64
CA GLY A 187 7.16 -1.39 30.09
C GLY A 187 5.96 -1.88 30.88
N ALA A 188 5.03 -2.60 30.26
CA ALA A 188 3.95 -3.32 30.93
C ALA A 188 4.47 -4.65 31.49
N ALA A 189 4.41 -4.83 32.82
CA ALA A 189 4.90 -6.05 33.45
C ALA A 189 4.04 -7.25 33.04
N GLY A 190 4.69 -8.29 32.49
CA GLY A 190 4.03 -9.51 32.04
C GLY A 190 3.40 -9.39 30.65
N TYR A 191 3.59 -8.28 29.95
CA TYR A 191 3.22 -8.12 28.54
C TYR A 191 4.43 -8.45 27.64
N GLU A 192 4.22 -9.30 26.69
CA GLU A 192 5.21 -9.60 25.65
C GLU A 192 4.67 -9.06 24.32
N ASP A 193 5.55 -8.62 23.44
CA ASP A 193 5.19 -8.24 22.08
C ASP A 193 4.57 -9.42 21.33
N VAL A 194 3.61 -9.13 20.46
CA VAL A 194 2.84 -10.12 19.73
C VAL A 194 2.98 -9.89 18.24
N VAL A 195 3.28 -10.95 17.50
CA VAL A 195 3.19 -10.97 16.03
C VAL A 195 2.03 -11.87 15.63
N ILE A 196 1.10 -11.32 14.87
CA ILE A 196 -0.02 -12.05 14.31
C ILE A 196 0.24 -12.23 12.82
N ASP A 197 0.40 -13.47 12.38
CA ASP A 197 0.51 -13.79 10.98
C ASP A 197 -0.87 -13.64 10.30
N ILE A 198 -0.91 -12.92 9.19
CA ILE A 198 -2.11 -12.70 8.39
C ILE A 198 -2.01 -13.55 7.12
N ASP A 199 -3.07 -14.28 6.80
CA ASP A 199 -3.10 -15.30 5.75
C ASP A 199 -3.36 -14.70 4.36
N SER A 200 -2.48 -13.79 3.91
CA SER A 200 -2.46 -13.22 2.55
C SER A 200 -3.83 -12.70 2.08
N VAL A 201 -4.46 -11.87 2.88
CA VAL A 201 -5.75 -11.23 2.58
C VAL A 201 -5.58 -9.71 2.42
N PRO A 202 -6.40 -9.04 1.58
CA PRO A 202 -6.32 -7.59 1.39
C PRO A 202 -6.98 -6.78 2.51
N SER A 203 -7.69 -7.44 3.44
CA SER A 203 -8.32 -6.78 4.60
C SER A 203 -8.34 -7.72 5.79
N PHE A 204 -8.03 -7.17 6.96
CA PHE A 204 -8.00 -7.93 8.21
C PHE A 204 -8.52 -7.06 9.36
N THR A 205 -9.34 -7.64 10.22
CA THR A 205 -9.86 -6.99 11.43
C THR A 205 -9.39 -7.75 12.65
N TYR A 206 -8.87 -7.02 13.62
CA TYR A 206 -8.38 -7.60 14.88
C TYR A 206 -8.86 -6.78 16.07
N THR A 207 -9.29 -7.47 17.12
CA THR A 207 -9.57 -6.84 18.41
C THR A 207 -8.40 -7.14 19.34
N TRP A 208 -7.61 -6.12 19.63
CA TRP A 208 -6.49 -6.22 20.56
C TRP A 208 -6.98 -6.04 21.99
N LYS A 209 -7.04 -7.14 22.73
CA LYS A 209 -7.41 -7.15 24.12
C LYS A 209 -6.23 -6.75 24.99
N ILE A 210 -6.32 -5.58 25.63
CA ILE A 210 -5.27 -4.99 26.44
C ILE A 210 -5.65 -5.11 27.91
N GLU A 211 -4.81 -5.81 28.68
CA GLU A 211 -4.94 -5.95 30.12
C GLU A 211 -3.67 -5.37 30.76
N LEU A 212 -3.81 -4.28 31.50
CA LEU A 212 -2.68 -3.61 32.14
C LEU A 212 -2.74 -3.74 33.66
N PRO A 213 -1.58 -3.67 34.34
CA PRO A 213 -1.54 -3.62 35.80
C PRO A 213 -2.33 -2.42 36.35
N ALA A 214 -2.96 -2.60 37.50
CA ALA A 214 -3.66 -1.55 38.23
C ALA A 214 -2.67 -0.56 38.86
N GLU A 215 -1.85 0.07 38.02
CA GLU A 215 -0.81 1.04 38.41
C GLU A 215 -0.96 2.27 37.52
N LYS A 216 -1.09 3.45 38.12
CA LYS A 216 -1.13 4.72 37.36
C LYS A 216 0.18 4.94 36.62
N LYS A 217 0.13 4.75 35.32
CA LYS A 217 1.31 4.84 34.45
C LYS A 217 0.91 4.98 32.99
N ASP A 218 1.76 5.65 32.25
CA ASP A 218 1.67 5.75 30.81
C ASP A 218 2.51 4.63 30.16
N TYR A 219 1.89 3.94 29.22
CA TYR A 219 2.49 2.84 28.49
C TYR A 219 2.51 3.19 27.00
N PRO A 220 3.71 3.47 26.42
CA PRO A 220 3.80 3.62 24.96
C PRO A 220 3.40 2.32 24.26
N ALA A 221 2.54 2.42 23.27
CA ALA A 221 2.13 1.30 22.42
C ALA A 221 2.55 1.53 20.98
N THR A 222 3.03 0.47 20.33
CA THR A 222 3.43 0.48 18.93
C THR A 222 2.68 -0.61 18.18
N ILE A 223 2.05 -0.22 17.07
CA ILE A 223 1.26 -1.10 16.22
C ILE A 223 1.84 -0.99 14.81
N VAL A 224 2.29 -2.11 14.23
CA VAL A 224 2.89 -2.13 12.89
C VAL A 224 2.17 -3.15 12.03
N VAL A 225 1.67 -2.75 10.88
CA VAL A 225 1.21 -3.65 9.84
C VAL A 225 2.28 -3.81 8.77
N THR A 226 2.45 -5.02 8.27
CA THR A 226 3.40 -5.36 7.21
C THR A 226 2.68 -6.13 6.12
N ASP A 227 2.94 -5.82 4.85
CA ASP A 227 2.47 -6.55 3.67
C ASP A 227 3.47 -7.62 3.21
N TYR A 228 3.11 -8.38 2.17
CA TYR A 228 4.01 -9.38 1.58
C TYR A 228 5.16 -8.77 0.75
N ALA A 229 5.09 -7.50 0.40
CA ALA A 229 6.18 -6.76 -0.23
C ALA A 229 7.14 -6.11 0.80
N GLU A 230 6.97 -6.42 2.09
CA GLU A 230 7.76 -5.91 3.23
C GLU A 230 7.59 -4.39 3.45
N LYS A 231 6.51 -3.79 2.92
CA LYS A 231 6.16 -2.40 3.22
C LYS A 231 5.35 -2.36 4.51
N THR A 232 5.40 -1.24 5.21
CA THR A 232 4.81 -1.11 6.53
C THR A 232 4.05 0.20 6.71
N ASP A 233 3.06 0.18 7.59
CA ASP A 233 2.50 1.35 8.24
C ASP A 233 2.57 1.17 9.76
N THR A 234 2.69 2.28 10.49
CA THR A 234 2.93 2.27 11.95
C THR A 234 2.09 3.31 12.64
N VAL A 235 1.36 2.90 13.66
CA VAL A 235 0.66 3.77 14.61
C VAL A 235 1.31 3.64 15.97
N ARG A 236 1.54 4.77 16.62
CA ARG A 236 2.01 4.87 18.02
C ARG A 236 0.99 5.63 18.84
N CYS A 237 0.62 5.08 19.97
CA CYS A 237 -0.25 5.76 20.92
C CYS A 237 0.28 5.57 22.35
N THR A 238 -0.26 6.31 23.29
CA THR A 238 0.04 6.12 24.72
C THR A 238 -1.21 5.58 25.39
N ILE A 239 -1.09 4.42 26.05
CA ILE A 239 -2.14 3.87 26.89
C ILE A 239 -1.89 4.32 28.31
N SER A 240 -2.78 5.16 28.86
CA SER A 240 -2.63 5.78 30.17
C SER A 240 -3.57 5.13 31.18
N VAL A 241 -3.03 4.42 32.15
CA VAL A 241 -3.80 3.96 33.31
C VAL A 241 -3.88 5.12 34.31
N THR A 242 -5.09 5.66 34.49
CA THR A 242 -5.35 6.85 35.31
C THR A 242 -6.57 6.66 36.20
N ASP A 243 -6.74 7.51 37.22
CA ASP A 243 -7.96 7.51 38.02
C ASP A 243 -9.18 7.89 37.18
N VAL A 244 -10.35 7.47 37.64
CA VAL A 244 -11.60 8.10 37.21
C VAL A 244 -11.51 9.59 37.52
N VAL A 245 -11.71 10.41 36.52
CA VAL A 245 -11.60 11.87 36.63
C VAL A 245 -13.00 12.46 36.78
N ASP A 246 -13.20 13.27 37.80
CA ASP A 246 -14.37 14.14 37.87
C ASP A 246 -14.14 15.35 36.95
N PHE A 247 -14.67 15.26 35.75
CA PHE A 247 -14.46 16.26 34.69
C PHE A 247 -15.18 17.56 35.03
N GLU A 248 -14.45 18.66 35.07
CA GLU A 248 -15.04 19.99 35.26
C GLU A 248 -16.08 20.33 34.19
N LYS A 249 -15.94 19.77 33.00
CA LYS A 249 -16.86 19.97 31.87
C LYS A 249 -17.22 18.62 31.26
N MET A 250 -18.49 18.52 30.91
CA MET A 250 -19.02 17.40 30.13
C MET A 250 -19.89 17.99 29.02
N TYR A 251 -19.84 17.38 27.86
CA TYR A 251 -20.63 17.82 26.70
C TYR A 251 -21.51 16.69 26.22
N LEU A 252 -22.73 17.03 25.81
CA LEU A 252 -23.61 16.14 25.07
C LEU A 252 -23.41 16.41 23.58
N ALA A 253 -23.07 15.37 22.84
CA ALA A 253 -22.95 15.37 21.38
C ALA A 253 -24.11 14.57 20.77
N ASP A 254 -24.86 15.19 19.87
CA ASP A 254 -25.93 14.59 19.05
C ASP A 254 -25.49 14.45 17.59
N VAL A 255 -24.22 14.28 17.38
CA VAL A 255 -23.49 14.06 16.13
C VAL A 255 -22.56 12.86 16.27
N ALA A 256 -22.10 12.31 15.14
CA ALA A 256 -21.37 11.03 15.13
C ALA A 256 -19.88 11.16 14.80
N THR A 257 -19.41 12.35 14.40
CA THR A 257 -18.03 12.53 13.93
C THR A 257 -17.37 13.77 14.51
N ASP A 258 -16.03 13.75 14.61
CA ASP A 258 -15.22 14.91 15.04
C ASP A 258 -15.40 16.11 14.11
N ALA A 259 -15.61 15.88 12.82
CA ALA A 259 -15.88 16.94 11.85
C ALA A 259 -17.20 17.68 12.15
N GLU A 260 -18.23 16.94 12.58
CA GLU A 260 -19.50 17.51 12.98
C GLU A 260 -19.42 18.24 14.34
N LEU A 261 -18.64 17.69 15.31
CA LEU A 261 -18.34 18.37 16.58
C LEU A 261 -17.68 19.74 16.36
N ASN A 262 -16.80 19.82 15.36
CA ASN A 262 -16.07 21.05 15.03
C ASN A 262 -16.77 21.91 13.98
N SER A 263 -18.03 21.58 13.64
CA SER A 263 -18.85 22.40 12.75
C SER A 263 -19.33 23.65 13.49
N ASP A 264 -19.52 24.77 12.77
CA ASP A 264 -20.06 26.02 13.35
C ASP A 264 -21.58 25.94 13.64
N VAL A 265 -22.08 24.76 13.96
CA VAL A 265 -23.48 24.58 14.29
C VAL A 265 -23.71 24.99 15.75
N PHE A 266 -24.60 25.94 15.93
CA PHE A 266 -24.92 26.44 17.28
C PHE A 266 -25.48 25.34 18.18
N GLY A 267 -24.88 25.19 19.38
CA GLY A 267 -25.31 24.23 20.38
C GLY A 267 -24.75 22.82 20.25
N VAL A 268 -23.79 22.61 19.36
CA VAL A 268 -23.08 21.32 19.19
C VAL A 268 -21.59 21.51 19.49
N PRO A 269 -21.01 20.70 20.40
CA PRO A 269 -21.67 19.90 21.42
C PRO A 269 -22.28 20.79 22.53
N MET A 270 -23.33 20.33 23.18
CA MET A 270 -24.00 21.07 24.26
C MET A 270 -23.27 20.88 25.59
N LEU A 271 -22.92 21.96 26.28
CA LEU A 271 -22.34 21.88 27.63
C LEU A 271 -23.37 21.34 28.63
N VAL A 272 -23.01 20.32 29.38
CA VAL A 272 -23.77 19.69 30.46
C VAL A 272 -23.40 20.32 31.80
N ASN A 273 -24.35 20.50 32.70
CA ASN A 273 -24.09 21.08 34.03
C ASN A 273 -23.42 20.07 34.96
N HIS A 274 -22.29 20.40 35.50
CA HIS A 274 -21.65 19.65 36.56
C HIS A 274 -22.28 20.10 37.91
N VAL A 275 -23.01 19.21 38.55
CA VAL A 275 -23.84 19.52 39.72
C VAL A 275 -23.31 18.94 41.03
N GLY A 276 -22.34 18.05 40.97
CA GLY A 276 -21.69 17.39 42.09
C GLY A 276 -20.56 16.47 41.63
N GLU A 277 -19.83 15.89 42.56
CA GLU A 277 -18.75 14.96 42.24
C GLU A 277 -19.25 13.80 41.43
N TYR A 278 -18.74 13.65 40.16
CA TYR A 278 -19.17 12.69 39.13
C TYR A 278 -20.66 12.81 38.74
N GLN A 279 -21.28 13.96 38.97
CA GLN A 279 -22.72 14.19 38.70
C GLN A 279 -22.92 15.27 37.64
N TYR A 280 -23.56 14.90 36.57
CA TYR A 280 -23.83 15.79 35.45
C TYR A 280 -25.32 15.77 35.09
N GLU A 281 -25.87 16.93 34.77
CA GLU A 281 -27.27 17.11 34.45
C GLU A 281 -27.45 17.92 33.17
N ALA A 282 -28.36 17.49 32.30
CA ALA A 282 -28.73 18.22 31.11
C ALA A 282 -30.23 18.19 30.89
N LEU A 283 -30.79 19.33 30.46
CA LEU A 283 -32.09 19.39 29.87
C LEU A 283 -31.96 19.49 28.35
N TYR A 284 -32.28 18.41 27.65
CA TYR A 284 -32.05 18.30 26.22
C TYR A 284 -33.41 18.23 25.47
N TYR A 285 -33.59 19.13 24.51
CA TYR A 285 -34.77 19.12 23.63
C TYR A 285 -34.45 18.26 22.39
N ASN A 286 -35.05 17.07 22.33
CA ASN A 286 -34.98 16.20 21.20
C ASN A 286 -36.12 16.49 20.21
N ALA A 287 -35.79 16.97 19.01
CA ALA A 287 -36.77 17.36 18.00
C ALA A 287 -37.35 16.18 17.19
N LYS A 288 -36.68 15.01 17.21
CA LYS A 288 -37.03 13.84 16.40
C LYS A 288 -36.76 12.52 17.14
N SER A 289 -37.49 11.47 16.79
CA SER A 289 -37.18 10.11 17.22
C SER A 289 -35.91 9.60 16.55
N GLY A 290 -35.12 8.76 17.25
CA GLY A 290 -33.92 8.15 16.75
C GLY A 290 -32.69 9.07 16.76
N THR A 291 -32.69 10.10 17.62
CA THR A 291 -31.48 10.90 17.84
C THR A 291 -30.49 10.11 18.67
N GLU A 292 -29.28 10.00 18.18
CA GLU A 292 -28.13 9.35 18.82
C GLU A 292 -27.35 10.39 19.60
N ILE A 293 -27.04 10.10 20.87
CA ILE A 293 -26.28 11.01 21.73
C ILE A 293 -25.13 10.29 22.42
N TYR A 294 -24.08 11.05 22.69
CA TYR A 294 -22.90 10.67 23.47
C TYR A 294 -22.59 11.73 24.51
N PHE A 295 -21.81 11.37 25.54
CA PHE A 295 -21.25 12.33 26.47
C PHE A 295 -19.73 12.35 26.39
N LEU A 296 -19.15 13.55 26.29
CA LEU A 296 -17.71 13.76 26.06
C LEU A 296 -17.15 14.74 27.10
N PRO A 297 -16.02 14.46 27.73
CA PRO A 297 -15.32 15.44 28.57
C PRO A 297 -14.57 16.51 27.76
N GLN A 298 -14.38 16.28 26.47
CA GLN A 298 -13.78 17.21 25.50
C GLN A 298 -14.83 17.64 24.47
N ASN A 299 -14.61 18.75 23.76
CA ASN A 299 -15.61 19.33 22.83
C ASN A 299 -15.21 19.31 21.37
N THR A 300 -14.06 18.71 21.01
CA THR A 300 -13.54 18.74 19.64
C THR A 300 -13.31 17.35 19.04
N SER A 301 -13.36 16.28 19.86
CA SER A 301 -13.13 14.91 19.44
C SER A 301 -13.92 13.92 20.29
N PHE A 302 -14.25 12.76 19.73
CA PHE A 302 -14.76 11.60 20.47
C PHE A 302 -13.67 10.86 21.24
N SER A 303 -12.41 11.14 20.99
CA SER A 303 -11.25 10.58 21.68
C SER A 303 -10.63 11.62 22.63
N PRO A 304 -9.98 11.24 23.73
CA PRO A 304 -9.68 9.88 24.20
C PRO A 304 -10.82 9.19 25.00
N ILE A 305 -11.85 9.92 25.40
CA ILE A 305 -12.96 9.40 26.22
C ILE A 305 -14.29 9.74 25.56
N CYS A 306 -15.13 8.72 25.34
CA CYS A 306 -16.49 8.87 24.88
C CYS A 306 -17.41 7.97 25.69
N TYR A 307 -18.33 8.56 26.43
CA TYR A 307 -19.34 7.82 27.16
C TYR A 307 -20.53 7.52 26.25
N GLY A 308 -20.74 6.23 26.01
CA GLY A 308 -21.88 5.66 25.29
C GLY A 308 -22.30 4.34 25.94
N LEU A 309 -23.30 3.66 25.38
CA LEU A 309 -23.73 2.35 25.87
C LEU A 309 -22.62 1.31 25.68
N ASP A 310 -22.42 0.46 26.68
CA ASP A 310 -21.53 -0.68 26.57
C ASP A 310 -22.23 -1.81 25.78
N PRO A 311 -21.70 -2.23 24.61
CA PRO A 311 -22.29 -3.31 23.83
C PRO A 311 -22.36 -4.65 24.55
N ALA A 312 -21.51 -4.87 25.55
CA ALA A 312 -21.53 -6.07 26.40
C ALA A 312 -22.62 -5.99 27.49
N ASN A 313 -23.06 -4.79 27.89
CA ASN A 313 -24.08 -4.56 28.87
C ASN A 313 -24.75 -3.19 28.68
N ASN A 314 -25.87 -3.15 28.00
CA ASN A 314 -26.63 -1.94 27.67
C ASN A 314 -27.23 -1.18 28.86
N GLU A 315 -27.07 -1.67 30.08
CA GLU A 315 -27.42 -0.96 31.33
C GLU A 315 -26.24 -0.13 31.87
N ARG A 316 -25.08 -0.21 31.21
CA ARG A 316 -23.85 0.50 31.60
C ARG A 316 -23.37 1.39 30.48
N LEU A 317 -22.61 2.40 30.87
CA LEU A 317 -21.83 3.21 29.92
C LEU A 317 -20.39 2.69 29.88
N THR A 318 -19.79 2.66 28.71
CA THR A 318 -18.36 2.56 28.52
C THR A 318 -17.78 3.95 28.26
N ASP A 319 -16.55 4.17 28.63
CA ASP A 319 -15.77 5.37 28.32
C ASP A 319 -14.82 5.18 27.14
N ASN A 320 -14.78 3.95 26.60
CA ASN A 320 -13.95 3.58 25.47
C ASN A 320 -14.59 4.05 24.15
N PRO A 321 -13.99 5.03 23.44
CA PRO A 321 -14.57 5.56 22.20
C PRO A 321 -14.71 4.53 21.08
N SER A 322 -13.90 3.44 21.11
CA SER A 322 -13.99 2.37 20.11
C SER A 322 -15.14 1.39 20.35
N LEU A 323 -15.71 1.37 21.55
CA LEU A 323 -16.81 0.45 21.93
C LEU A 323 -18.11 1.20 22.19
N ALA A 324 -18.05 2.49 22.50
CA ALA A 324 -19.19 3.27 22.89
C ALA A 324 -20.27 3.28 21.78
N GLU A 325 -21.42 2.66 22.06
CA GLU A 325 -22.59 2.76 21.20
C GLU A 325 -23.44 3.99 21.59
N PRO A 326 -24.16 4.60 20.63
CA PRO A 326 -24.96 5.77 20.93
C PRO A 326 -26.13 5.45 21.89
N ILE A 327 -26.44 6.38 22.76
CA ILE A 327 -27.70 6.39 23.51
C ILE A 327 -28.78 6.92 22.57
N VAL A 328 -29.74 6.09 22.20
CA VAL A 328 -30.81 6.45 21.24
C VAL A 328 -32.01 7.03 21.96
N LEU A 329 -32.39 8.28 21.63
CA LEU A 329 -33.57 8.92 22.11
C LEU A 329 -34.76 8.60 21.17
N ASP A 330 -35.66 7.75 21.60
CA ASP A 330 -36.71 7.14 20.79
C ASP A 330 -37.93 8.04 20.51
N GLN A 331 -38.02 9.18 21.17
CA GLN A 331 -39.14 10.10 21.04
C GLN A 331 -38.69 11.55 20.86
N ALA A 332 -39.50 12.33 20.12
CA ALA A 332 -39.38 13.77 20.13
C ALA A 332 -39.96 14.30 21.45
N ASN A 333 -39.08 14.70 22.38
CA ASN A 333 -39.46 15.13 23.73
C ASN A 333 -38.37 16.00 24.36
N VAL A 334 -38.69 16.56 25.53
CA VAL A 334 -37.67 17.14 26.41
C VAL A 334 -37.16 16.05 27.36
N TYR A 335 -35.87 15.78 27.35
CA TYR A 335 -35.24 14.82 28.22
C TYR A 335 -34.50 15.52 29.35
N TYR A 336 -34.75 15.07 30.57
CA TYR A 336 -33.86 15.37 31.69
C TYR A 336 -32.90 14.21 31.85
N LEU A 337 -31.63 14.49 31.50
CA LEU A 337 -30.56 13.53 31.57
C LEU A 337 -29.77 13.77 32.85
N ASN A 338 -29.60 12.75 33.66
CA ASN A 338 -28.87 12.80 34.91
C ASN A 338 -27.96 11.59 34.99
N SER A 339 -26.64 11.81 35.11
CA SER A 339 -25.71 10.76 35.49
C SER A 339 -25.64 10.69 37.01
N ALA A 340 -26.28 9.71 37.61
CA ALA A 340 -26.20 9.50 39.05
C ALA A 340 -24.83 9.01 39.53
N LYS A 341 -24.05 8.40 38.65
CA LYS A 341 -22.60 8.10 38.71
C LYS A 341 -22.15 7.69 37.30
N LEU A 342 -21.22 8.39 36.75
CA LEU A 342 -20.46 7.90 35.62
C LEU A 342 -19.41 6.91 36.10
#